data_5c0fc8458a9672616c889fa5c3e7e735
#
_entry.id   5c0fc8458a9672616c889fa5c3e7e735
#
_cell.length_a   1.000
_cell.length_b   1.000
_cell.length_c   1.000
_cell.angle_alpha   90.00
_cell.angle_beta   90.00
_cell.angle_gamma   90.00
#
_symmetry.space_group_name_H-M   'P 1'
#
loop_
_entity.id
_entity.type
_entity.pdbx_description
1 polymer ?
#
loop_
_entity_poly.entity_id
_entity_poly.type
_entity_poly.pdbx_seq_one_letter_code
_entity_poly.pdbx_strand_id
1 'polypeptide(L)'
;MQKLVGTGVALITPFKNDLSIDTEALARIVKYQIDNTVDYLVVLGTTAETATLTLDERSLVITTIIEANAGKLPLVLGVGGNNTAAVVEELKTSDLSSFCAILSVSPYYNKPTQEGIYQHFKAVANASPIPVILYNVPGRTSSNMLPSTVLKLAVEFENIIGIKEAAGDMVQAMKILADKPKDFLVISGDDMITLPMILAGGAGVISVIAEGFPKIFSNMVQLGLERKVDEAYKLHYQIAPCIDFIFEQGNPSGIKEVFKTLGLCENVVRLPLVSVDIEIGRASC
;
A
#
# COMPACT_ATOMS: atom_id res chain seq x y z
N MET A 1 9.00 0.14 -14.77
CA MET A 1 8.50 -1.03 -14.01
C MET A 1 9.49 -1.57 -12.97
N GLN A 2 10.77 -1.70 -13.26
CA GLN A 2 11.77 -2.13 -12.25
C GLN A 2 11.79 -1.30 -10.94
N LYS A 3 11.35 -0.05 -10.97
CA LYS A 3 11.31 0.84 -9.79
C LYS A 3 10.27 0.44 -8.72
N LEU A 4 9.37 -0.49 -9.00
CA LEU A 4 8.29 -0.92 -8.10
C LEU A 4 8.39 -2.42 -7.74
N VAL A 5 9.58 -2.98 -7.86
CA VAL A 5 9.92 -4.33 -7.37
C VAL A 5 10.59 -4.18 -5.99
N GLY A 6 10.26 -5.06 -5.05
CA GLY A 6 10.80 -5.00 -3.69
C GLY A 6 9.77 -4.53 -2.66
N THR A 7 10.20 -3.72 -1.70
CA THR A 7 9.39 -3.27 -0.57
C THR A 7 8.92 -1.83 -0.76
N GLY A 8 7.64 -1.65 -1.04
CA GLY A 8 6.95 -0.38 -0.88
C GLY A 8 6.29 -0.28 0.50
N VAL A 9 6.10 0.91 1.02
CA VAL A 9 5.37 1.14 2.27
C VAL A 9 4.18 2.07 2.05
N ALA A 10 3.05 1.72 2.66
CA ALA A 10 1.84 2.52 2.64
C ALA A 10 1.87 3.54 3.79
N LEU A 11 2.46 4.72 3.56
CA LEU A 11 2.71 5.72 4.58
C LEU A 11 1.45 6.10 5.38
N ILE A 12 1.62 6.22 6.71
CA ILE A 12 0.61 6.82 7.59
C ILE A 12 0.54 8.34 7.39
N THR A 13 -0.56 8.96 7.84
CA THR A 13 -0.64 10.39 8.14
C THR A 13 -0.57 10.57 9.66
N PRO A 14 0.54 11.07 10.22
CA PRO A 14 0.64 11.31 11.65
C PRO A 14 -0.19 12.54 12.04
N PHE A 15 -0.88 12.45 13.19
CA PHE A 15 -1.66 13.53 13.76
C PHE A 15 -1.10 13.95 15.12
N LYS A 16 -1.25 15.24 15.42
CA LYS A 16 -1.06 15.79 16.77
C LYS A 16 -2.26 15.46 17.66
N ASN A 17 -2.16 15.70 18.96
CA ASN A 17 -3.25 15.47 19.91
C ASN A 17 -4.51 16.30 19.63
N ASP A 18 -4.39 17.43 18.93
CA ASP A 18 -5.50 18.27 18.48
C ASP A 18 -6.10 17.80 17.14
N LEU A 19 -5.68 16.63 16.64
CA LEU A 19 -6.09 16.01 15.35
C LEU A 19 -5.58 16.76 14.10
N SER A 20 -4.76 17.80 14.23
CA SER A 20 -4.07 18.41 13.09
C SER A 20 -2.96 17.51 12.57
N ILE A 21 -2.61 17.65 11.28
CA ILE A 21 -1.51 16.87 10.68
C ILE A 21 -0.17 17.30 11.31
N ASP A 22 0.64 16.32 11.73
CA ASP A 22 2.01 16.53 12.18
C ASP A 22 2.98 16.41 11.00
N THR A 23 3.19 17.51 10.28
CA THR A 23 4.08 17.54 9.11
C THR A 23 5.55 17.27 9.46
N GLU A 24 5.99 17.63 10.67
CA GLU A 24 7.35 17.35 11.12
C GLU A 24 7.55 15.85 11.36
N ALA A 25 6.58 15.19 12.02
CA ALA A 25 6.59 13.74 12.17
C ALA A 25 6.52 13.03 10.83
N LEU A 26 5.68 13.51 9.90
CA LEU A 26 5.59 12.93 8.54
C LEU A 26 6.94 13.00 7.82
N ALA A 27 7.62 14.14 7.87
CA ALA A 27 8.95 14.29 7.26
C ALA A 27 9.99 13.36 7.93
N ARG A 28 9.95 13.21 9.27
CA ARG A 28 10.82 12.24 9.99
C ARG A 28 10.55 10.81 9.56
N ILE A 29 9.28 10.42 9.38
CA ILE A 29 8.89 9.08 8.94
C ILE A 29 9.38 8.82 7.52
N VAL A 30 9.21 9.76 6.59
CA VAL A 30 9.74 9.63 5.21
C VAL A 30 11.25 9.43 5.25
N LYS A 31 11.98 10.24 6.02
CA LYS A 31 13.41 10.08 6.18
C LYS A 31 13.79 8.73 6.77
N TYR A 32 13.06 8.26 7.78
CA TYR A 32 13.25 6.96 8.40
C TYR A 32 13.12 5.81 7.38
N GLN A 33 12.13 5.89 6.46
CA GLN A 33 11.97 4.90 5.40
C GLN A 33 13.15 4.91 4.43
N ILE A 34 13.58 6.10 4.00
CA ILE A 34 14.72 6.27 3.08
C ILE A 34 16.00 5.69 3.68
N ASP A 35 16.27 6.00 4.96
CA ASP A 35 17.50 5.58 5.65
C ASP A 35 17.52 4.07 5.94
N ASN A 36 16.37 3.37 5.86
CA ASN A 36 16.21 1.96 6.19
C ASN A 36 15.80 1.06 4.99
N THR A 37 16.15 1.47 3.77
CA THR A 37 16.17 0.61 2.58
C THR A 37 14.82 0.12 2.04
N VAL A 38 13.73 0.90 2.16
CA VAL A 38 12.53 0.63 1.36
C VAL A 38 12.76 1.06 -0.10
N ASP A 39 12.08 0.43 -1.05
CA ASP A 39 12.29 0.67 -2.47
C ASP A 39 11.40 1.78 -3.03
N TYR A 40 10.21 2.02 -2.45
CA TYR A 40 9.29 3.08 -2.87
C TYR A 40 8.26 3.40 -1.78
N LEU A 41 7.60 4.56 -1.92
CA LEU A 41 6.61 5.07 -0.98
C LEU A 41 5.23 5.16 -1.63
N VAL A 42 4.19 4.74 -0.90
CA VAL A 42 2.79 4.91 -1.31
C VAL A 42 2.15 6.02 -0.45
N VAL A 43 1.76 7.08 -1.13
CA VAL A 43 1.20 8.30 -0.57
C VAL A 43 -0.33 8.22 -0.62
N LEU A 44 -1.02 8.62 0.42
CA LEU A 44 -2.49 8.63 0.49
C LEU A 44 -3.15 7.28 0.20
N GLY A 45 -2.50 6.17 0.58
CA GLY A 45 -3.13 4.85 0.61
C GLY A 45 -4.15 4.72 1.76
N THR A 46 -4.69 3.52 1.96
CA THR A 46 -5.64 3.23 3.06
C THR A 46 -5.07 3.55 4.43
N THR A 47 -3.80 3.21 4.65
CA THR A 47 -3.06 3.41 5.91
C THR A 47 -2.89 4.89 6.28
N ALA A 48 -2.96 5.78 5.27
CA ALA A 48 -2.88 7.23 5.46
C ALA A 48 -4.19 7.87 6.00
N GLU A 49 -5.21 7.09 6.32
CA GLU A 49 -6.54 7.61 6.76
C GLU A 49 -7.15 8.62 5.77
N THR A 50 -6.91 8.42 4.48
CA THR A 50 -7.31 9.36 3.41
C THR A 50 -8.80 9.69 3.42
N ALA A 51 -9.65 8.77 3.90
CA ALA A 51 -11.10 8.97 4.02
C ALA A 51 -11.47 10.10 5.00
N THR A 52 -10.60 10.44 5.95
CA THR A 52 -10.84 11.49 6.96
C THR A 52 -10.08 12.79 6.69
N LEU A 53 -9.34 12.85 5.58
CA LEU A 53 -8.58 14.04 5.17
C LEU A 53 -9.42 14.93 4.24
N THR A 54 -9.41 16.24 4.49
CA THR A 54 -9.92 17.24 3.55
C THR A 54 -8.99 17.34 2.32
N LEU A 55 -9.44 18.03 1.28
CA LEU A 55 -8.61 18.25 0.07
C LEU A 55 -7.34 19.04 0.40
N ASP A 56 -7.44 20.06 1.24
CA ASP A 56 -6.29 20.86 1.67
C ASP A 56 -5.30 20.02 2.48
N GLU A 57 -5.80 19.14 3.36
CA GLU A 57 -4.97 18.22 4.12
C GLU A 57 -4.27 17.19 3.24
N ARG A 58 -4.95 16.66 2.21
CA ARG A 58 -4.33 15.77 1.22
C ARG A 58 -3.19 16.49 0.49
N SER A 59 -3.43 17.72 0.06
CA SER A 59 -2.40 18.55 -0.58
C SER A 59 -1.20 18.80 0.35
N LEU A 60 -1.46 19.09 1.63
CA LEU A 60 -0.41 19.27 2.64
C LEU A 60 0.43 17.99 2.83
N VAL A 61 -0.21 16.82 2.94
CA VAL A 61 0.47 15.52 3.05
C VAL A 61 1.33 15.25 1.82
N ILE A 62 0.79 15.44 0.62
CA ILE A 62 1.51 15.25 -0.64
C ILE A 62 2.76 16.14 -0.69
N THR A 63 2.59 17.44 -0.46
CA THR A 63 3.70 18.40 -0.50
C THR A 63 4.78 18.04 0.50
N THR A 64 4.40 17.75 1.76
CA THR A 64 5.34 17.35 2.81
C THR A 64 6.15 16.11 2.42
N ILE A 65 5.50 15.08 1.84
CA ILE A 65 6.19 13.85 1.42
C ILE A 65 7.12 14.11 0.25
N ILE A 66 6.68 14.88 -0.77
CA ILE A 66 7.53 15.21 -1.92
C ILE A 66 8.79 15.96 -1.48
N GLU A 67 8.64 16.96 -0.62
CA GLU A 67 9.76 17.76 -0.09
C GLU A 67 10.72 16.88 0.74
N ALA A 68 10.20 16.07 1.67
CA ALA A 68 11.00 15.20 2.52
C ALA A 68 11.71 14.08 1.73
N ASN A 69 11.04 13.55 0.70
CA ASN A 69 11.61 12.52 -0.19
C ASN A 69 12.72 13.09 -1.08
N ALA A 70 12.62 14.34 -1.49
CA ALA A 70 13.62 15.03 -2.34
C ALA A 70 14.06 14.19 -3.56
N GLY A 71 13.13 13.44 -4.18
CA GLY A 71 13.37 12.59 -5.34
C GLY A 71 14.20 11.32 -5.09
N LYS A 72 14.43 10.92 -3.84
CA LYS A 72 15.27 9.75 -3.51
C LYS A 72 14.59 8.42 -3.82
N LEU A 73 13.29 8.31 -3.55
CA LEU A 73 12.50 7.10 -3.79
C LEU A 73 11.36 7.38 -4.78
N PRO A 74 10.97 6.39 -5.58
CA PRO A 74 9.75 6.47 -6.37
C PRO A 74 8.52 6.68 -5.47
N LEU A 75 7.58 7.52 -5.91
CA LEU A 75 6.32 7.78 -5.23
C LEU A 75 5.16 7.18 -6.03
N VAL A 76 4.24 6.52 -5.34
CA VAL A 76 2.96 6.03 -5.88
C VAL A 76 1.83 6.76 -5.15
N LEU A 77 0.87 7.32 -5.87
CA LEU A 77 -0.25 8.04 -5.27
C LEU A 77 -1.49 7.15 -5.16
N GLY A 78 -2.10 7.09 -4.00
CA GLY A 78 -3.43 6.48 -3.83
C GLY A 78 -4.51 7.38 -4.42
N VAL A 79 -5.14 6.94 -5.51
CA VAL A 79 -6.29 7.60 -6.14
C VAL A 79 -7.36 6.56 -6.40
N GLY A 80 -8.48 6.63 -5.72
CA GLY A 80 -9.55 5.64 -5.87
C GLY A 80 -10.80 6.00 -5.10
N GLY A 81 -11.88 5.35 -5.46
CA GLY A 81 -13.18 5.60 -4.86
C GLY A 81 -14.27 4.72 -5.47
N ASN A 82 -15.48 4.87 -4.99
CA ASN A 82 -16.66 4.15 -5.46
C ASN A 82 -17.56 4.99 -6.40
N ASN A 83 -17.11 6.19 -6.76
CA ASN A 83 -17.71 7.02 -7.79
C ASN A 83 -16.70 7.18 -8.94
N THR A 84 -16.89 6.42 -10.01
CA THR A 84 -15.98 6.41 -11.18
C THR A 84 -15.76 7.80 -11.77
N ALA A 85 -16.83 8.62 -11.88
CA ALA A 85 -16.72 9.96 -12.44
C ALA A 85 -15.82 10.87 -11.58
N ALA A 86 -15.92 10.79 -10.26
CA ALA A 86 -15.08 11.56 -9.35
C ALA A 86 -13.61 11.13 -9.44
N VAL A 87 -13.32 9.82 -9.54
CA VAL A 87 -11.95 9.31 -9.71
C VAL A 87 -11.36 9.78 -11.04
N VAL A 88 -12.12 9.73 -12.11
CA VAL A 88 -11.72 10.22 -13.45
C VAL A 88 -11.42 11.73 -13.42
N GLU A 89 -12.23 12.50 -12.72
CA GLU A 89 -12.03 13.95 -12.60
C GLU A 89 -10.78 14.27 -11.78
N GLU A 90 -10.57 13.56 -10.66
CA GLU A 90 -9.37 13.70 -9.85
C GLU A 90 -8.10 13.41 -10.66
N LEU A 91 -8.09 12.36 -11.49
CA LEU A 91 -6.95 12.01 -12.35
C LEU A 91 -6.65 13.07 -13.42
N LYS A 92 -7.67 13.77 -13.92
CA LYS A 92 -7.52 14.81 -14.94
C LYS A 92 -7.06 16.15 -14.37
N THR A 93 -7.38 16.42 -13.11
CA THR A 93 -7.16 17.74 -12.49
C THR A 93 -5.98 17.78 -11.54
N SER A 94 -5.51 16.61 -11.05
CA SER A 94 -4.38 16.53 -10.13
C SER A 94 -3.04 16.65 -10.84
N ASP A 95 -2.07 17.31 -10.18
CA ASP A 95 -0.66 17.26 -10.61
C ASP A 95 -0.04 15.92 -10.21
N LEU A 96 0.18 15.06 -11.18
CA LEU A 96 0.77 13.72 -10.99
C LEU A 96 2.25 13.65 -11.38
N SER A 97 2.89 14.77 -11.67
CA SER A 97 4.27 14.83 -12.21
C SER A 97 5.34 14.24 -11.26
N SER A 98 5.10 14.28 -9.94
CA SER A 98 5.99 13.71 -8.92
C SER A 98 5.82 12.20 -8.70
N PHE A 99 4.81 11.58 -9.33
CA PHE A 99 4.46 10.19 -9.10
C PHE A 99 4.78 9.31 -10.30
N CYS A 100 5.27 8.09 -10.05
CA CYS A 100 5.58 7.12 -11.10
C CYS A 100 4.39 6.20 -11.44
N ALA A 101 3.38 6.13 -10.57
CA ALA A 101 2.14 5.38 -10.77
C ALA A 101 1.06 5.86 -9.79
N ILE A 102 -0.20 5.50 -10.08
CA ILE A 102 -1.28 5.54 -9.10
C ILE A 102 -1.60 4.13 -8.58
N LEU A 103 -2.05 4.06 -7.32
CA LEU A 103 -2.64 2.86 -6.71
C LEU A 103 -4.14 3.09 -6.57
N SER A 104 -4.95 2.37 -7.35
CA SER A 104 -6.40 2.60 -7.41
C SER A 104 -7.17 1.41 -6.85
N VAL A 105 -7.87 1.64 -5.73
CA VAL A 105 -8.66 0.62 -5.04
C VAL A 105 -9.93 0.28 -5.82
N SER A 106 -10.31 -1.00 -5.84
CA SER A 106 -11.59 -1.46 -6.38
C SER A 106 -12.77 -0.74 -5.68
N PRO A 107 -13.83 -0.37 -6.41
CA PRO A 107 -14.98 0.31 -5.79
C PRO A 107 -15.54 -0.48 -4.60
N TYR A 108 -15.76 0.21 -3.51
CA TYR A 108 -16.24 -0.33 -2.25
C TYR A 108 -17.69 0.12 -1.98
N TYR A 109 -18.34 -0.51 -1.00
CA TYR A 109 -19.68 -0.20 -0.51
C TYR A 109 -20.81 -0.59 -1.49
N ASN A 110 -20.83 -0.08 -2.71
CA ASN A 110 -21.87 -0.36 -3.72
C ASN A 110 -21.70 -1.69 -4.48
N LYS A 111 -20.63 -2.46 -4.18
CA LYS A 111 -20.41 -3.85 -4.61
C LYS A 111 -20.67 -4.11 -6.10
N PRO A 112 -19.87 -3.52 -7.00
CA PRO A 112 -20.06 -3.74 -8.43
C PRO A 112 -19.84 -5.21 -8.82
N THR A 113 -20.49 -5.63 -9.91
CA THR A 113 -20.19 -6.91 -10.57
C THR A 113 -18.79 -6.88 -11.19
N GLN A 114 -18.29 -8.03 -11.67
CA GLN A 114 -17.00 -8.08 -12.38
C GLN A 114 -16.97 -7.16 -13.61
N GLU A 115 -18.08 -7.08 -14.33
CA GLU A 115 -18.22 -6.14 -15.45
C GLU A 115 -18.20 -4.68 -14.98
N GLY A 116 -18.84 -4.38 -13.86
CA GLY A 116 -18.77 -3.04 -13.25
C GLY A 116 -17.35 -2.66 -12.83
N ILE A 117 -16.60 -3.59 -12.22
CA ILE A 117 -15.19 -3.41 -11.87
C ILE A 117 -14.35 -3.16 -13.13
N TYR A 118 -14.55 -3.98 -14.17
CA TYR A 118 -13.86 -3.81 -15.45
C TYR A 118 -14.13 -2.43 -16.06
N GLN A 119 -15.38 -2.00 -16.15
CA GLN A 119 -15.74 -0.70 -16.73
C GLN A 119 -15.19 0.48 -15.88
N HIS A 120 -15.17 0.33 -14.56
CA HIS A 120 -14.53 1.31 -13.67
C HIS A 120 -13.05 1.47 -14.01
N PHE A 121 -12.28 0.39 -14.03
CA PHE A 121 -10.84 0.46 -14.30
C PHE A 121 -10.50 0.80 -15.75
N LYS A 122 -11.35 0.44 -16.71
CA LYS A 122 -11.26 0.95 -18.08
C LYS A 122 -11.33 2.48 -18.12
N ALA A 123 -12.29 3.08 -17.38
CA ALA A 123 -12.41 4.53 -17.30
C ALA A 123 -11.20 5.17 -16.60
N VAL A 124 -10.71 4.56 -15.51
CA VAL A 124 -9.50 4.98 -14.77
C VAL A 124 -8.28 4.93 -15.69
N ALA A 125 -8.06 3.81 -16.39
CA ALA A 125 -6.92 3.63 -17.30
C ALA A 125 -6.92 4.67 -18.42
N ASN A 126 -8.09 4.93 -19.02
CA ASN A 126 -8.22 5.92 -20.09
C ASN A 126 -8.01 7.37 -19.61
N ALA A 127 -8.25 7.66 -18.34
CA ALA A 127 -8.11 9.01 -17.77
C ALA A 127 -6.72 9.27 -17.18
N SER A 128 -6.02 8.22 -16.75
CA SER A 128 -4.74 8.36 -16.06
C SER A 128 -3.61 8.69 -17.03
N PRO A 129 -2.88 9.82 -16.82
CA PRO A 129 -1.71 10.17 -17.63
C PRO A 129 -0.45 9.38 -17.22
N ILE A 130 -0.49 8.64 -16.11
CA ILE A 130 0.61 7.83 -15.58
C ILE A 130 0.16 6.38 -15.32
N PRO A 131 1.08 5.42 -15.15
CA PRO A 131 0.75 4.01 -14.89
C PRO A 131 -0.22 3.79 -13.73
N VAL A 132 -1.05 2.75 -13.84
CA VAL A 132 -2.07 2.36 -12.87
C VAL A 132 -1.72 1.02 -12.25
N ILE A 133 -1.75 0.93 -10.93
CA ILE A 133 -1.73 -0.32 -10.15
C ILE A 133 -3.14 -0.55 -9.63
N LEU A 134 -3.75 -1.65 -10.01
CA LEU A 134 -5.02 -2.10 -9.45
C LEU A 134 -4.85 -2.43 -7.96
N TYR A 135 -5.87 -2.20 -7.14
CA TYR A 135 -5.81 -2.60 -5.74
C TYR A 135 -7.04 -3.41 -5.35
N ASN A 136 -6.84 -4.70 -5.07
CA ASN A 136 -7.85 -5.64 -4.61
C ASN A 136 -7.71 -5.88 -3.10
N VAL A 137 -8.73 -5.53 -2.32
CA VAL A 137 -8.77 -5.67 -0.86
C VAL A 137 -10.18 -6.04 -0.38
N PRO A 138 -10.65 -7.26 -0.65
CA PRO A 138 -12.04 -7.67 -0.40
C PRO A 138 -12.49 -7.48 1.04
N GLY A 139 -11.58 -7.64 2.02
CA GLY A 139 -11.87 -7.42 3.44
C GLY A 139 -12.29 -5.98 3.78
N ARG A 140 -11.94 -5.01 2.94
CA ARG A 140 -12.32 -3.60 3.10
C ARG A 140 -13.38 -3.14 2.12
N THR A 141 -13.37 -3.66 0.90
CA THR A 141 -14.30 -3.24 -0.16
C THR A 141 -15.60 -4.03 -0.17
N SER A 142 -15.62 -5.21 0.45
CA SER A 142 -16.69 -6.22 0.29
C SER A 142 -16.92 -6.63 -1.17
N SER A 143 -15.92 -6.44 -2.02
CA SER A 143 -15.93 -6.77 -3.45
C SER A 143 -14.58 -7.35 -3.83
N ASN A 144 -14.57 -8.53 -4.44
CA ASN A 144 -13.35 -9.20 -4.87
C ASN A 144 -13.18 -9.06 -6.39
N MET A 145 -12.02 -8.63 -6.82
CA MET A 145 -11.64 -8.59 -8.23
C MET A 145 -11.09 -9.97 -8.62
N LEU A 146 -11.85 -10.72 -9.42
CA LEU A 146 -11.46 -12.07 -9.83
C LEU A 146 -10.23 -12.05 -10.76
N PRO A 147 -9.41 -13.11 -10.76
CA PRO A 147 -8.25 -13.23 -11.64
C PRO A 147 -8.57 -12.97 -13.11
N SER A 148 -9.70 -13.44 -13.62
CA SER A 148 -10.12 -13.22 -15.01
C SER A 148 -10.35 -11.73 -15.32
N THR A 149 -10.88 -10.96 -14.38
CA THR A 149 -11.07 -9.51 -14.53
C THR A 149 -9.73 -8.79 -14.53
N VAL A 150 -8.83 -9.16 -13.61
CA VAL A 150 -7.47 -8.61 -13.53
C VAL A 150 -6.70 -8.86 -14.82
N LEU A 151 -6.68 -10.11 -15.29
CA LEU A 151 -5.95 -10.50 -16.50
C LEU A 151 -6.50 -9.84 -17.75
N LYS A 152 -7.83 -9.71 -17.86
CA LYS A 152 -8.47 -8.97 -18.95
C LYS A 152 -8.00 -7.51 -18.98
N LEU A 153 -8.02 -6.83 -17.84
CA LEU A 153 -7.55 -5.45 -17.71
C LEU A 153 -6.05 -5.32 -18.05
N ALA A 154 -5.23 -6.25 -17.57
CA ALA A 154 -3.79 -6.25 -17.80
C ALA A 154 -3.41 -6.46 -19.28
N VAL A 155 -4.22 -7.18 -20.04
CA VAL A 155 -3.99 -7.41 -21.48
C VAL A 155 -4.51 -6.26 -22.34
N GLU A 156 -5.65 -5.66 -21.95
CA GLU A 156 -6.31 -4.62 -22.76
C GLU A 156 -5.75 -3.22 -22.55
N PHE A 157 -5.12 -2.94 -21.42
CA PHE A 157 -4.62 -1.60 -21.06
C PHE A 157 -3.13 -1.63 -20.68
N GLU A 158 -2.27 -1.18 -21.57
CA GLU A 158 -0.81 -1.18 -21.38
C GLU A 158 -0.36 -0.34 -20.17
N ASN A 159 -1.13 0.69 -19.80
CA ASN A 159 -0.85 1.52 -18.62
C ASN A 159 -1.35 0.90 -17.31
N ILE A 160 -2.09 -0.22 -17.32
CA ILE A 160 -2.34 -1.02 -16.13
C ILE A 160 -1.14 -1.96 -15.92
N ILE A 161 -0.20 -1.55 -15.09
CA ILE A 161 1.11 -2.18 -14.96
C ILE A 161 1.20 -3.25 -13.87
N GLY A 162 0.19 -3.39 -13.03
CA GLY A 162 0.22 -4.37 -11.94
C GLY A 162 -1.03 -4.34 -11.07
N ILE A 163 -1.01 -5.22 -10.08
CA ILE A 163 -2.01 -5.29 -9.02
C ILE A 163 -1.35 -5.37 -7.65
N LYS A 164 -1.85 -4.61 -6.66
CA LYS A 164 -1.70 -4.89 -5.25
C LYS A 164 -2.81 -5.87 -4.84
N GLU A 165 -2.42 -7.12 -4.58
CA GLU A 165 -3.36 -8.18 -4.18
C GLU A 165 -3.32 -8.34 -2.65
N ALA A 166 -4.43 -7.98 -2.00
CA ALA A 166 -4.58 -7.98 -0.55
C ALA A 166 -5.80 -8.79 -0.09
N ALA A 167 -6.17 -9.83 -0.85
CA ALA A 167 -7.25 -10.75 -0.45
C ALA A 167 -6.83 -11.75 0.63
N GLY A 168 -5.53 -11.91 0.91
CA GLY A 168 -5.03 -12.97 1.79
C GLY A 168 -5.16 -14.38 1.17
N ASP A 169 -5.42 -14.48 -0.14
CA ASP A 169 -5.68 -15.73 -0.86
C ASP A 169 -4.54 -16.07 -1.83
N MET A 170 -3.65 -16.98 -1.42
CA MET A 170 -2.55 -17.46 -2.26
C MET A 170 -3.04 -18.21 -3.52
N VAL A 171 -4.20 -18.85 -3.47
CA VAL A 171 -4.73 -19.54 -4.66
C VAL A 171 -5.14 -18.53 -5.73
N GLN A 172 -5.78 -17.43 -5.33
CA GLN A 172 -6.11 -16.33 -6.22
C GLN A 172 -4.85 -15.67 -6.78
N ALA A 173 -3.87 -15.37 -5.93
CA ALA A 173 -2.60 -14.78 -6.35
C ALA A 173 -1.87 -15.67 -7.37
N MET A 174 -1.79 -16.99 -7.14
CA MET A 174 -1.16 -17.94 -8.07
C MET A 174 -1.88 -18.03 -9.42
N LYS A 175 -3.23 -17.92 -9.47
CA LYS A 175 -3.98 -17.84 -10.72
C LYS A 175 -3.64 -16.61 -11.54
N ILE A 176 -3.44 -15.45 -10.87
CA ILE A 176 -3.00 -14.24 -11.58
C ILE A 176 -1.55 -14.41 -12.07
N LEU A 177 -0.67 -14.92 -11.20
CA LEU A 177 0.75 -15.13 -11.53
C LEU A 177 0.98 -16.08 -12.70
N ALA A 178 0.14 -17.11 -12.84
CA ALA A 178 0.25 -18.10 -13.91
C ALA A 178 0.01 -17.52 -15.31
N ASP A 179 -0.96 -16.62 -15.43
CA ASP A 179 -1.46 -16.17 -16.74
C ASP A 179 -1.20 -14.67 -17.02
N LYS A 180 -0.53 -13.96 -16.09
CA LYS A 180 -0.24 -12.54 -16.24
C LYS A 180 0.68 -12.21 -17.42
N PRO A 181 0.54 -11.07 -18.09
CA PRO A 181 1.56 -10.57 -19.01
C PRO A 181 2.95 -10.52 -18.34
N LYS A 182 4.01 -10.75 -19.14
CA LYS A 182 5.38 -10.88 -18.64
C LYS A 182 5.79 -9.74 -17.68
N ASP A 183 5.49 -8.51 -18.04
CA ASP A 183 5.91 -7.32 -17.29
C ASP A 183 4.86 -6.82 -16.28
N PHE A 184 3.72 -7.50 -16.16
CA PHE A 184 2.68 -7.16 -15.19
C PHE A 184 3.12 -7.54 -13.77
N LEU A 185 3.05 -6.59 -12.83
CA LEU A 185 3.48 -6.75 -11.44
C LEU A 185 2.34 -7.31 -10.58
N VAL A 186 2.59 -8.42 -9.89
CA VAL A 186 1.73 -8.90 -8.79
C VAL A 186 2.45 -8.56 -7.49
N ILE A 187 1.90 -7.59 -6.76
CA ILE A 187 2.49 -7.02 -5.55
C ILE A 187 1.63 -7.47 -4.36
N SER A 188 2.24 -8.03 -3.33
CA SER A 188 1.50 -8.39 -2.11
C SER A 188 0.95 -7.14 -1.43
N GLY A 189 -0.29 -7.22 -0.95
CA GLY A 189 -0.90 -6.24 -0.06
C GLY A 189 -1.16 -6.78 1.34
N ASP A 190 -0.65 -7.98 1.61
CA ASP A 190 -0.78 -8.70 2.87
C ASP A 190 0.62 -9.11 3.35
N ASP A 191 1.03 -8.59 4.51
CA ASP A 191 2.38 -8.77 5.02
C ASP A 191 2.68 -10.23 5.37
N MET A 192 1.69 -10.99 5.86
CA MET A 192 1.88 -12.38 6.30
C MET A 192 2.15 -13.33 5.12
N ILE A 193 1.50 -13.13 3.97
CA ILE A 193 1.68 -13.98 2.78
C ILE A 193 2.65 -13.38 1.75
N THR A 194 3.35 -12.31 2.09
CA THR A 194 4.30 -11.64 1.17
C THR A 194 5.39 -12.59 0.69
N LEU A 195 6.04 -13.31 1.58
CA LEU A 195 7.13 -14.22 1.19
C LEU A 195 6.67 -15.38 0.30
N PRO A 196 5.62 -16.16 0.64
CA PRO A 196 5.11 -17.18 -0.28
C PRO A 196 4.65 -16.60 -1.63
N MET A 197 4.06 -15.40 -1.67
CA MET A 197 3.68 -14.76 -2.94
C MET A 197 4.90 -14.39 -3.79
N ILE A 198 5.98 -13.87 -3.21
CA ILE A 198 7.25 -13.58 -3.90
C ILE A 198 7.84 -14.87 -4.45
N LEU A 199 7.87 -15.94 -3.66
CA LEU A 199 8.38 -17.24 -4.08
C LEU A 199 7.54 -17.88 -5.20
N ALA A 200 6.26 -17.54 -5.30
CA ALA A 200 5.40 -17.94 -6.42
C ALA A 200 5.62 -17.07 -7.68
N GLY A 201 6.39 -15.99 -7.63
CA GLY A 201 6.67 -15.09 -8.76
C GLY A 201 6.17 -13.67 -8.60
N GLY A 202 5.74 -13.30 -7.40
CA GLY A 202 5.36 -11.91 -7.06
C GLY A 202 6.53 -10.95 -7.13
N ALA A 203 6.23 -9.67 -7.33
CA ALA A 203 7.21 -8.61 -7.53
C ALA A 203 7.70 -7.96 -6.22
N GLY A 204 7.06 -8.26 -5.09
CA GLY A 204 7.33 -7.63 -3.80
C GLY A 204 6.05 -7.31 -3.05
N VAL A 205 6.03 -6.21 -2.31
CA VAL A 205 4.95 -5.86 -1.40
C VAL A 205 4.71 -4.35 -1.34
N ILE A 206 3.47 -3.95 -1.03
CA ILE A 206 3.13 -2.65 -0.44
C ILE A 206 2.71 -2.94 0.99
N SER A 207 3.64 -2.79 1.91
CA SER A 207 3.61 -3.26 3.29
C SER A 207 3.05 -2.23 4.27
N VAL A 208 2.53 -2.71 5.39
CA VAL A 208 2.26 -1.92 6.59
C VAL A 208 3.34 -2.15 7.63
N ILE A 209 3.71 -3.42 7.91
CA ILE A 209 4.72 -3.74 8.95
C ILE A 209 6.09 -3.15 8.62
N ALA A 210 6.46 -3.07 7.35
CA ALA A 210 7.72 -2.48 6.91
C ALA A 210 7.83 -0.99 7.25
N GLU A 211 6.73 -0.28 7.49
CA GLU A 211 6.80 1.10 7.97
C GLU A 211 7.52 1.21 9.32
N GLY A 212 7.23 0.30 10.26
CA GLY A 212 7.85 0.27 11.59
C GLY A 212 9.15 -0.52 11.62
N PHE A 213 9.26 -1.56 10.81
CA PHE A 213 10.40 -2.48 10.76
C PHE A 213 10.99 -2.62 9.35
N PRO A 214 11.36 -1.48 8.69
CA PRO A 214 11.72 -1.49 7.28
C PRO A 214 12.90 -2.40 6.98
N LYS A 215 13.95 -2.37 7.79
CA LYS A 215 15.21 -3.09 7.52
C LYS A 215 15.04 -4.61 7.52
N ILE A 216 14.36 -5.17 8.53
CA ILE A 216 14.18 -6.63 8.62
C ILE A 216 13.22 -7.11 7.53
N PHE A 217 12.13 -6.38 7.28
CA PHE A 217 11.13 -6.78 6.31
C PHE A 217 11.64 -6.63 4.86
N SER A 218 12.33 -5.53 4.53
CA SER A 218 12.95 -5.36 3.21
C SER A 218 14.04 -6.40 2.94
N ASN A 219 14.82 -6.79 3.95
CA ASN A 219 15.79 -7.87 3.82
C ASN A 219 15.12 -9.22 3.54
N MET A 220 14.03 -9.54 4.24
CA MET A 220 13.22 -10.74 3.94
C MET A 220 12.70 -10.74 2.49
N VAL A 221 12.16 -9.61 2.04
CA VAL A 221 11.67 -9.44 0.66
C VAL A 221 12.79 -9.65 -0.34
N GLN A 222 13.94 -9.03 -0.13
CA GLN A 222 15.10 -9.16 -1.02
C GLN A 222 15.59 -10.61 -1.09
N LEU A 223 15.75 -11.29 0.05
CA LEU A 223 16.12 -12.71 0.10
C LEU A 223 15.10 -13.59 -0.64
N GLY A 224 13.81 -13.29 -0.50
CA GLY A 224 12.76 -13.99 -1.25
C GLY A 224 12.88 -13.80 -2.76
N LEU A 225 13.14 -12.58 -3.23
CA LEU A 225 13.39 -12.27 -4.65
C LEU A 225 14.65 -12.97 -5.19
N GLU A 226 15.68 -13.10 -4.36
CA GLU A 226 16.92 -13.83 -4.66
C GLU A 226 16.78 -15.35 -4.55
N ARG A 227 15.60 -15.87 -4.19
CA ARG A 227 15.34 -17.30 -3.97
C ARG A 227 16.15 -17.94 -2.82
N LYS A 228 16.61 -17.16 -1.86
CA LYS A 228 17.25 -17.61 -0.62
C LYS A 228 16.19 -17.98 0.41
N VAL A 229 15.50 -19.09 0.16
CA VAL A 229 14.23 -19.47 0.80
C VAL A 229 14.38 -19.63 2.33
N ASP A 230 15.35 -20.38 2.77
CA ASP A 230 15.53 -20.69 4.21
C ASP A 230 15.90 -19.44 5.01
N GLU A 231 16.75 -18.58 4.46
CA GLU A 231 17.16 -17.31 5.06
C GLU A 231 15.98 -16.33 5.13
N ALA A 232 15.16 -16.26 4.06
CA ALA A 232 13.98 -15.43 4.01
C ALA A 232 12.92 -15.88 5.04
N TYR A 233 12.64 -17.19 5.15
CA TYR A 233 11.69 -17.72 6.13
C TYR A 233 12.16 -17.53 7.58
N LYS A 234 13.46 -17.54 7.85
CA LYS A 234 13.97 -17.21 9.16
C LYS A 234 13.57 -15.80 9.60
N LEU A 235 13.70 -14.82 8.70
CA LEU A 235 13.26 -13.44 8.97
C LEU A 235 11.73 -13.33 9.02
N HIS A 236 11.02 -14.04 8.14
CA HIS A 236 9.57 -14.08 8.15
C HIS A 236 9.01 -14.53 9.49
N TYR A 237 9.48 -15.67 10.03
CA TYR A 237 9.01 -16.17 11.32
C TYR A 237 9.45 -15.31 12.50
N GLN A 238 10.54 -14.56 12.36
CA GLN A 238 10.95 -13.58 13.37
C GLN A 238 9.99 -12.40 13.44
N ILE A 239 9.50 -11.90 12.29
CA ILE A 239 8.62 -10.71 12.22
C ILE A 239 7.12 -11.06 12.28
N ALA A 240 6.72 -12.30 12.00
CA ALA A 240 5.32 -12.71 11.94
C ALA A 240 4.49 -12.36 13.19
N PRO A 241 4.99 -12.53 14.43
CA PRO A 241 4.24 -12.13 15.61
C PRO A 241 3.91 -10.64 15.64
N CYS A 242 4.80 -9.79 15.12
CA CYS A 242 4.59 -8.35 15.04
C CYS A 242 3.54 -7.99 13.97
N ILE A 243 3.46 -8.78 12.89
CA ILE A 243 2.43 -8.61 11.86
C ILE A 243 1.05 -8.88 12.48
N ASP A 244 0.87 -10.00 13.19
CA ASP A 244 -0.40 -10.31 13.87
C ASP A 244 -0.79 -9.18 14.83
N PHE A 245 0.16 -8.69 15.60
CA PHE A 245 -0.04 -7.64 16.60
C PHE A 245 -0.57 -6.33 16.00
N ILE A 246 0.05 -5.81 14.93
CA ILE A 246 -0.37 -4.52 14.35
C ILE A 246 -1.75 -4.58 13.69
N PHE A 247 -2.24 -5.78 13.35
CA PHE A 247 -3.55 -5.96 12.75
C PHE A 247 -4.64 -6.36 13.74
N GLU A 248 -4.31 -6.78 14.96
CA GLU A 248 -5.26 -7.24 15.97
C GLU A 248 -6.35 -6.20 16.29
N GLN A 249 -5.96 -4.94 16.47
CA GLN A 249 -6.90 -3.83 16.69
C GLN A 249 -7.06 -2.92 15.46
N GLY A 250 -6.57 -3.38 14.32
CA GLY A 250 -6.73 -2.74 13.01
C GLY A 250 -5.61 -1.81 12.58
N ASN A 251 -5.54 -1.63 11.27
CA ASN A 251 -4.60 -0.73 10.60
C ASN A 251 -5.35 0.54 10.18
N PRO A 252 -4.81 1.76 10.48
CA PRO A 252 -3.45 2.10 10.90
C PRO A 252 -3.19 2.19 12.42
N SER A 253 -4.17 1.92 13.28
CA SER A 253 -4.02 2.10 14.73
C SER A 253 -2.81 1.35 15.29
N GLY A 254 -2.63 0.07 14.91
CA GLY A 254 -1.51 -0.74 15.38
C GLY A 254 -0.15 -0.25 14.92
N ILE A 255 0.01 0.12 13.65
CA ILE A 255 1.30 0.63 13.15
C ILE A 255 1.64 2.01 13.74
N LYS A 256 0.67 2.86 14.04
CA LYS A 256 0.90 4.12 14.74
C LYS A 256 1.41 3.91 16.16
N GLU A 257 0.99 2.86 16.85
CA GLU A 257 1.54 2.50 18.17
C GLU A 257 3.02 2.09 18.07
N VAL A 258 3.40 1.36 17.02
CA VAL A 258 4.81 1.07 16.74
C VAL A 258 5.60 2.35 16.53
N PHE A 259 5.10 3.29 15.74
CA PHE A 259 5.78 4.58 15.53
C PHE A 259 5.92 5.41 16.80
N LYS A 260 4.90 5.39 17.68
CA LYS A 260 4.98 6.03 19.00
C LYS A 260 6.09 5.42 19.86
N THR A 261 6.15 4.09 19.90
CA THR A 261 7.21 3.35 20.61
C THR A 261 8.61 3.70 20.07
N LEU A 262 8.72 3.92 18.75
CA LEU A 262 9.96 4.36 18.10
C LEU A 262 10.26 5.87 18.30
N GLY A 263 9.35 6.63 18.92
CA GLY A 263 9.49 8.08 19.12
C GLY A 263 9.37 8.90 17.82
N LEU A 264 8.73 8.37 16.77
CA LEU A 264 8.60 9.01 15.48
C LEU A 264 7.35 9.88 15.36
N CYS A 265 6.23 9.46 15.95
CA CYS A 265 5.00 10.26 16.03
C CYS A 265 4.13 9.80 17.22
N GLU A 266 3.01 10.50 17.48
CA GLU A 266 1.97 10.04 18.37
C GLU A 266 1.09 8.96 17.72
N ASN A 267 0.41 8.10 18.53
CA ASN A 267 -0.48 7.05 18.04
C ASN A 267 -1.91 7.54 17.73
N VAL A 268 -2.07 8.84 17.52
CA VAL A 268 -3.37 9.47 17.30
C VAL A 268 -3.95 9.08 15.94
N VAL A 269 -5.21 8.65 15.94
CA VAL A 269 -6.02 8.39 14.74
C VAL A 269 -7.30 9.23 14.79
N ARG A 270 -7.95 9.41 13.64
CA ARG A 270 -9.23 10.12 13.56
C ARG A 270 -10.41 9.14 13.57
N LEU A 271 -11.51 9.54 14.20
CA LEU A 271 -12.75 8.77 14.13
C LEU A 271 -13.13 8.48 12.67
N PRO A 272 -13.69 7.29 12.37
CA PRO A 272 -14.20 6.28 13.31
C PRO A 272 -13.15 5.34 13.92
N LEU A 273 -11.86 5.52 13.59
CA LEU A 273 -10.80 4.75 14.20
C LEU A 273 -10.51 5.27 15.62
N VAL A 274 -9.97 4.37 16.46
CA VAL A 274 -9.51 4.70 17.81
C VAL A 274 -8.07 4.19 18.00
N SER A 275 -7.32 4.85 18.88
CA SER A 275 -5.98 4.38 19.25
C SER A 275 -6.08 3.02 19.93
N VAL A 276 -5.07 2.17 19.75
CA VAL A 276 -5.02 0.85 20.39
C VAL A 276 -4.84 0.96 21.89
N ASP A 277 -5.41 0.01 22.65
CA ASP A 277 -5.16 -0.13 24.08
C ASP A 277 -3.73 -0.66 24.35
N ILE A 278 -3.10 -0.14 25.40
CA ILE A 278 -1.65 -0.09 25.65
C ILE A 278 -0.95 -1.43 25.95
N GLU A 279 -1.54 -2.58 25.68
CA GLU A 279 -0.83 -3.84 25.91
C GLU A 279 0.10 -4.29 24.77
N ILE A 280 0.01 -3.66 23.60
CA ILE A 280 0.84 -3.96 22.41
C ILE A 280 2.34 -3.69 22.65
N GLY A 281 2.69 -2.73 23.51
CA GLY A 281 4.08 -2.40 23.83
C GLY A 281 4.87 -3.46 24.61
N ARG A 282 4.29 -4.63 24.92
CA ARG A 282 4.95 -5.71 25.66
C ARG A 282 5.42 -6.88 24.79
N ALA A 283 5.05 -6.93 23.52
CA ALA A 283 5.64 -7.87 22.60
C ALA A 283 7.02 -7.34 22.18
N SER A 284 8.08 -7.96 22.67
CA SER A 284 9.44 -7.73 22.16
C SER A 284 9.51 -8.30 20.74
N CYS A 285 9.27 -7.45 19.77
CA CYS A 285 9.62 -7.72 18.37
C CYS A 285 11.11 -7.47 18.13
#